data_dc0740aa4f60d9ebbc8afef79c70afd1
#
_entry.id   dc0740aa4f60d9ebbc8afef79c70afd1
#
_cell.length_a   1.000
_cell.length_b   1.000
_cell.length_c   1.000
_cell.angle_alpha   90.00
_cell.angle_beta   90.00
_cell.angle_gamma   90.00
#
_symmetry.space_group_name_H-M   'P 1'
#
loop_
_entity.id
_entity.type
_entity.pdbx_description
1 polymer ?
#
loop_
_entity_poly.entity_id
_entity_poly.type
_entity_poly.pdbx_seq_one_letter_code
_entity_poly.pdbx_strand_id
1 'polypeptide(L)'
;MIRVLQCVNDMHRAGLETMLMNYYRNIDRTKIQFDFLTHRPDKSDYDDEILSLGGKVYYAPRLYPQNYPAYFKYMKKFFAEHPEYQIVHSHIDSMSYLPLLAAKKAGVPIRIAHSHNTSIDKDFKYILKQYFRKKITKAANYYCACGQEAGEFLFPGKEFKFIPNAIEVDKFLYNEEVRDRKRKDLGLTSEFVVGHVGRLSYQKN
;
A
#
# COMPACT_ATOMS: atom_id res chain seq x y z
N MET A 1 -1.53 18.71 13.65
CA MET A 1 -1.41 17.92 12.40
C MET A 1 -1.20 16.46 12.79
N ILE A 2 -2.03 15.56 12.26
CA ILE A 2 -1.94 14.12 12.52
C ILE A 2 -0.96 13.52 11.51
N ARG A 3 0.03 12.75 11.95
CA ARG A 3 0.91 11.99 11.05
C ARG A 3 0.51 10.52 11.03
N VAL A 4 0.36 9.96 9.83
CA VAL A 4 0.02 8.55 9.60
C VAL A 4 1.22 7.86 8.98
N LEU A 5 1.72 6.82 9.62
CA LEU A 5 2.79 5.98 9.07
C LEU A 5 2.19 4.92 8.15
N GLN A 6 2.41 5.07 6.85
CA GLN A 6 2.04 4.11 5.81
C GLN A 6 3.13 3.04 5.68
N CYS A 7 2.84 1.78 6.01
CA CYS A 7 3.78 0.68 5.86
C CYS A 7 3.53 -0.04 4.53
N VAL A 8 4.52 -0.01 3.64
CA VAL A 8 4.47 -0.56 2.28
C VAL A 8 5.71 -1.41 1.98
N ASN A 9 5.73 -2.15 0.87
CA ASN A 9 6.95 -2.83 0.43
C ASN A 9 8.01 -1.84 -0.07
N ASP A 10 7.62 -0.99 -0.99
CA ASP A 10 8.39 0.10 -1.59
C ASP A 10 7.42 1.16 -2.11
N MET A 11 7.92 2.23 -2.73
CA MET A 11 7.11 3.28 -3.34
C MET A 11 7.43 3.43 -4.84
N HIS A 12 7.68 2.32 -5.54
CA HIS A 12 7.76 2.30 -7.00
C HIS A 12 6.38 2.42 -7.64
N ARG A 13 6.34 2.79 -8.94
CA ARG A 13 5.07 3.00 -9.66
C ARG A 13 4.34 1.67 -9.91
N ALA A 14 3.45 1.32 -8.98
CA ALA A 14 2.51 0.22 -9.09
C ALA A 14 1.12 0.64 -8.57
N GLY A 15 0.15 -0.26 -8.59
CA GLY A 15 -1.25 0.10 -8.31
C GLY A 15 -1.50 0.63 -6.91
N LEU A 16 -0.94 -0.04 -5.90
CA LEU A 16 -1.07 0.36 -4.50
C LEU A 16 -0.39 1.70 -4.22
N GLU A 17 0.85 1.84 -4.66
CA GLU A 17 1.68 3.01 -4.42
C GLU A 17 1.09 4.24 -5.13
N THR A 18 0.62 4.05 -6.37
CA THR A 18 -0.10 5.10 -7.12
C THR A 18 -1.40 5.50 -6.43
N MET A 19 -2.17 4.55 -5.91
CA MET A 19 -3.38 4.84 -5.13
C MET A 19 -3.04 5.67 -3.88
N LEU A 20 -2.02 5.30 -3.11
CA LEU A 20 -1.59 6.05 -1.93
C LEU A 20 -1.16 7.48 -2.30
N MET A 21 -0.42 7.65 -3.41
CA MET A 21 -0.03 8.97 -3.89
C MET A 21 -1.23 9.80 -4.37
N ASN A 22 -2.23 9.17 -5.00
CA ASN A 22 -3.46 9.88 -5.39
C ASN A 22 -4.21 10.41 -4.15
N TYR A 23 -4.31 9.62 -3.08
CA TYR A 23 -4.82 10.12 -1.81
C TYR A 23 -3.93 11.23 -1.25
N TYR A 24 -2.61 11.02 -1.19
CA TYR A 24 -1.68 11.94 -0.55
C TYR A 24 -1.63 13.32 -1.24
N ARG A 25 -1.76 13.37 -2.56
CA ARG A 25 -1.85 14.63 -3.31
C ARG A 25 -3.10 15.43 -2.99
N ASN A 26 -4.21 14.73 -2.67
CA ASN A 26 -5.54 15.33 -2.55
C ASN A 26 -6.04 15.52 -1.12
N ILE A 27 -5.37 15.00 -0.10
CA ILE A 27 -5.73 15.26 1.30
C ILE A 27 -5.32 16.67 1.74
N ASP A 28 -6.00 17.20 2.75
CA ASP A 28 -5.58 18.42 3.44
C ASP A 28 -4.34 18.14 4.30
N ARG A 29 -3.15 18.38 3.73
CA ARG A 29 -1.86 18.12 4.38
C ARG A 29 -1.57 19.03 5.56
N THR A 30 -2.38 20.05 5.81
CA THR A 30 -2.29 20.87 7.04
C THR A 30 -2.89 20.13 8.24
N LYS A 31 -3.81 19.20 7.99
CA LYS A 31 -4.48 18.40 9.03
C LYS A 31 -3.89 17.00 9.15
N ILE A 32 -3.65 16.32 8.01
CA ILE A 32 -3.18 14.94 7.97
C ILE A 32 -1.96 14.87 7.06
N GLN A 33 -0.89 14.28 7.53
CA GLN A 33 0.35 14.07 6.79
C GLN A 33 0.68 12.59 6.73
N PHE A 34 1.07 12.11 5.54
CA PHE A 34 1.56 10.74 5.35
C PHE A 34 3.08 10.70 5.40
N ASP A 35 3.59 9.71 6.12
CA ASP A 35 4.97 9.28 6.09
C ASP A 35 5.02 7.81 5.71
N PHE A 36 6.09 7.38 5.06
CA PHE A 36 6.17 6.05 4.48
C PHE A 36 7.31 5.26 5.10
N LEU A 37 7.02 4.03 5.54
CA LEU A 37 8.00 3.06 5.98
C LEU A 37 8.02 1.92 4.97
N THR A 38 9.12 1.87 4.20
CA THR A 38 9.34 0.86 3.18
C THR A 38 10.15 -0.31 3.74
N HIS A 39 10.04 -1.47 3.09
CA HIS A 39 10.80 -2.69 3.43
C HIS A 39 11.82 -3.05 2.35
N ARG A 40 12.22 -2.06 1.56
CA ARG A 40 13.29 -2.12 0.57
C ARG A 40 14.31 -1.03 0.87
N PRO A 41 15.63 -1.30 0.73
CA PRO A 41 16.66 -0.32 1.06
C PRO A 41 16.86 0.73 -0.04
N ASP A 42 16.33 0.48 -1.22
CA ASP A 42 16.58 1.28 -2.41
C ASP A 42 15.57 2.43 -2.50
N LYS A 43 16.02 3.59 -2.98
CA LYS A 43 15.18 4.74 -3.28
C LYS A 43 14.13 4.34 -4.34
N SER A 44 12.88 4.73 -4.09
CA SER A 44 11.74 4.43 -4.94
C SER A 44 11.34 5.63 -5.80
N ASP A 45 10.50 5.39 -6.82
CA ASP A 45 10.10 6.41 -7.81
C ASP A 45 9.32 7.59 -7.20
N TYR A 46 8.59 7.35 -6.12
CA TYR A 46 7.77 8.38 -5.45
C TYR A 46 8.46 9.06 -4.27
N ASP A 47 9.68 8.66 -3.87
CA ASP A 47 10.33 9.18 -2.67
C ASP A 47 10.55 10.70 -2.74
N ASP A 48 11.03 11.23 -3.88
CA ASP A 48 11.25 12.67 -4.04
C ASP A 48 9.94 13.46 -3.98
N GLU A 49 8.87 12.91 -4.55
CA GLU A 49 7.55 13.53 -4.50
C GLU A 49 6.99 13.52 -3.07
N ILE A 50 7.13 12.40 -2.34
CA ILE A 50 6.72 12.31 -0.94
C ILE A 50 7.42 13.39 -0.10
N LEU A 51 8.73 13.53 -0.28
CA LEU A 51 9.52 14.55 0.43
C LEU A 51 9.08 15.98 0.06
N SER A 52 8.82 16.25 -1.21
CA SER A 52 8.35 17.56 -1.70
C SER A 52 6.98 17.94 -1.14
N LEU A 53 6.13 16.94 -0.84
CA LEU A 53 4.82 17.13 -0.23
C LEU A 53 4.87 17.24 1.31
N GLY A 54 6.08 17.22 1.91
CA GLY A 54 6.32 17.35 3.36
C GLY A 54 6.26 16.03 4.13
N GLY A 55 6.15 14.87 3.43
CA GLY A 55 6.25 13.55 4.02
C GLY A 55 7.69 13.13 4.29
N LYS A 56 7.84 12.01 4.98
CA LYS A 56 9.12 11.37 5.27
C LYS A 56 9.12 9.94 4.70
N VAL A 57 10.29 9.45 4.31
CA VAL A 57 10.47 8.06 3.87
C VAL A 57 11.50 7.39 4.77
N TYR A 58 11.16 6.24 5.31
CA TYR A 58 12.00 5.42 6.18
C TYR A 58 12.22 4.04 5.56
N TYR A 59 13.44 3.53 5.63
CA TYR A 59 13.82 2.27 5.05
C TYR A 59 14.07 1.23 6.16
N ALA A 60 13.09 0.36 6.39
CA ALA A 60 13.19 -0.72 7.34
C ALA A 60 13.88 -1.97 6.74
N PRO A 61 14.45 -2.85 7.56
CA PRO A 61 14.97 -4.13 7.08
C PRO A 61 13.91 -4.94 6.33
N ARG A 62 14.33 -5.65 5.27
CA ARG A 62 13.46 -6.52 4.47
C ARG A 62 12.77 -7.58 5.32
N LEU A 63 11.50 -7.85 5.04
CA LEU A 63 10.67 -8.85 5.73
C LEU A 63 10.99 -10.28 5.26
N TYR A 64 12.24 -10.70 5.46
CA TYR A 64 12.66 -12.10 5.33
C TYR A 64 12.75 -12.73 6.71
N PRO A 65 12.43 -14.04 6.87
CA PRO A 65 12.43 -14.72 8.17
C PRO A 65 13.71 -14.53 8.99
N GLN A 66 14.86 -14.63 8.33
CA GLN A 66 16.18 -14.45 8.97
C GLN A 66 16.40 -13.03 9.51
N ASN A 67 15.66 -12.04 9.00
CA ASN A 67 15.80 -10.63 9.39
C ASN A 67 14.84 -10.23 10.51
N TYR A 68 13.90 -11.10 10.94
CA TYR A 68 12.88 -10.69 11.93
C TYR A 68 13.44 -10.17 13.24
N PRO A 69 14.50 -10.76 13.85
CA PRO A 69 15.08 -10.20 15.06
C PRO A 69 15.60 -8.76 14.86
N ALA A 70 16.34 -8.52 13.76
CA ALA A 70 16.84 -7.20 13.39
C ALA A 70 15.69 -6.22 13.09
N TYR A 71 14.65 -6.68 12.38
CA TYR A 71 13.46 -5.90 12.08
C TYR A 71 12.74 -5.43 13.35
N PHE A 72 12.47 -6.34 14.30
CA PHE A 72 11.82 -5.95 15.55
C PHE A 72 12.69 -5.04 16.43
N LYS A 73 14.01 -5.22 16.41
CA LYS A 73 14.95 -4.30 17.08
C LYS A 73 14.89 -2.91 16.45
N TYR A 74 14.91 -2.84 15.10
CA TYR A 74 14.75 -1.58 14.36
C TYR A 74 13.41 -0.90 14.69
N MET A 75 12.30 -1.60 14.60
CA MET A 75 10.96 -1.04 14.85
C MET A 75 10.77 -0.58 16.29
N LYS A 76 11.36 -1.31 17.27
CA LYS A 76 11.36 -0.86 18.68
C LYS A 76 12.07 0.47 18.84
N LYS A 77 13.26 0.63 18.24
CA LYS A 77 14.01 1.89 18.23
C LYS A 77 13.22 2.97 17.50
N PHE A 78 12.73 2.66 16.30
CA PHE A 78 11.97 3.60 15.47
C PHE A 78 10.78 4.21 16.22
N PHE A 79 9.92 3.41 16.85
CA PHE A 79 8.78 3.95 17.59
C PHE A 79 9.16 4.69 18.86
N ALA A 80 10.30 4.36 19.47
CA ALA A 80 10.82 5.12 20.62
C ALA A 80 11.31 6.51 20.20
N GLU A 81 11.88 6.64 19.01
CA GLU A 81 12.38 7.91 18.43
C GLU A 81 11.28 8.73 17.74
N HIS A 82 10.14 8.09 17.41
CA HIS A 82 9.03 8.70 16.67
C HIS A 82 7.69 8.52 17.40
N PRO A 83 7.50 9.09 18.58
CA PRO A 83 6.25 8.99 19.36
C PRO A 83 5.07 9.72 18.70
N GLU A 84 5.32 10.53 17.69
CA GLU A 84 4.30 11.22 16.90
C GLU A 84 3.41 10.27 16.09
N TYR A 85 3.86 9.04 15.80
CA TYR A 85 3.06 8.06 15.04
C TYR A 85 2.03 7.36 15.92
N GLN A 86 0.88 8.00 16.08
CA GLN A 86 -0.28 7.43 16.76
C GLN A 86 -1.13 6.54 15.85
N ILE A 87 -0.90 6.57 14.53
CA ILE A 87 -1.59 5.80 13.51
C ILE A 87 -0.57 5.11 12.63
N VAL A 88 -0.66 3.78 12.57
CA VAL A 88 0.09 2.94 11.62
C VAL A 88 -0.88 2.25 10.69
N HIS A 89 -0.76 2.49 9.39
CA HIS A 89 -1.58 1.93 8.34
C HIS A 89 -0.73 1.05 7.43
N SER A 90 -0.97 -0.26 7.42
CA SER A 90 -0.13 -1.21 6.70
C SER A 90 -0.87 -1.81 5.50
N HIS A 91 -0.20 -1.83 4.35
CA HIS A 91 -0.72 -2.20 3.04
C HIS A 91 -0.06 -3.46 2.44
N ILE A 92 0.63 -4.24 3.24
CA ILE A 92 1.38 -5.43 2.78
C ILE A 92 0.64 -6.74 3.08
N ASP A 93 -0.69 -6.71 2.99
CA ASP A 93 -1.61 -7.84 3.18
C ASP A 93 -1.27 -8.67 4.44
N SER A 94 -1.09 -9.99 4.32
CA SER A 94 -0.78 -10.86 5.45
C SER A 94 0.52 -10.50 6.17
N MET A 95 1.51 -9.94 5.45
CA MET A 95 2.77 -9.50 6.03
C MET A 95 2.61 -8.26 6.91
N SER A 96 1.48 -7.54 6.82
CA SER A 96 1.10 -6.44 7.72
C SER A 96 1.09 -6.85 9.20
N TYR A 97 0.99 -8.15 9.47
CA TYR A 97 1.11 -8.67 10.84
C TYR A 97 2.40 -8.21 11.55
N LEU A 98 3.53 -8.16 10.85
CA LEU A 98 4.83 -7.83 11.44
C LEU A 98 4.94 -6.36 11.87
N PRO A 99 4.74 -5.35 10.97
CA PRO A 99 4.77 -3.95 11.37
C PRO A 99 3.68 -3.60 12.39
N LEU A 100 2.48 -4.17 12.25
CA LEU A 100 1.38 -3.90 13.19
C LEU A 100 1.62 -4.55 14.57
N LEU A 101 2.28 -5.72 14.64
CA LEU A 101 2.71 -6.32 15.89
C LEU A 101 3.79 -5.47 16.57
N ALA A 102 4.74 -4.94 15.79
CA ALA A 102 5.77 -4.04 16.31
C ALA A 102 5.13 -2.74 16.86
N ALA A 103 4.21 -2.13 16.12
CA ALA A 103 3.44 -0.97 16.55
C ALA A 103 2.63 -1.26 17.82
N LYS A 104 1.97 -2.44 17.90
CA LYS A 104 1.25 -2.87 19.10
C LYS A 104 2.16 -2.96 20.32
N LYS A 105 3.34 -3.58 20.17
CA LYS A 105 4.32 -3.71 21.25
C LYS A 105 4.89 -2.35 21.70
N ALA A 106 4.90 -1.37 20.81
CA ALA A 106 5.32 0.00 21.10
C ALA A 106 4.18 0.88 21.67
N GLY A 107 2.96 0.34 21.81
CA GLY A 107 1.83 1.07 22.38
C GLY A 107 1.09 1.97 21.40
N VAL A 108 1.36 1.88 20.08
CA VAL A 108 0.64 2.68 19.07
C VAL A 108 -0.87 2.35 19.13
N PRO A 109 -1.74 3.34 19.35
CA PRO A 109 -3.16 3.09 19.63
C PRO A 109 -3.96 2.67 18.40
N ILE A 110 -3.66 3.22 17.21
CA ILE A 110 -4.43 2.95 15.97
C ILE A 110 -3.54 2.18 15.00
N ARG A 111 -3.94 0.95 14.70
CA ARG A 111 -3.20 0.01 13.87
C ARG A 111 -4.13 -0.58 12.81
N ILE A 112 -3.99 -0.09 11.58
CA ILE A 112 -4.87 -0.40 10.46
C ILE A 112 -4.20 -1.43 9.56
N ALA A 113 -4.87 -2.55 9.31
CA ALA A 113 -4.51 -3.49 8.26
C ALA A 113 -5.39 -3.22 7.03
N HIS A 114 -4.77 -3.06 5.86
CA HIS A 114 -5.49 -2.83 4.61
C HIS A 114 -5.23 -3.96 3.63
N SER A 115 -6.29 -4.58 3.15
CA SER A 115 -6.24 -5.68 2.19
C SER A 115 -6.36 -5.18 0.76
N HIS A 116 -5.46 -5.64 -0.10
CA HIS A 116 -5.41 -5.29 -1.54
C HIS A 116 -5.48 -6.49 -2.46
N ASN A 117 -5.38 -7.72 -1.92
CA ASN A 117 -5.37 -8.95 -2.69
C ASN A 117 -6.41 -9.95 -2.16
N THR A 118 -6.88 -10.81 -3.06
CA THR A 118 -7.84 -11.89 -2.76
C THR A 118 -7.17 -13.26 -2.62
N SER A 119 -5.85 -13.31 -2.74
CA SER A 119 -5.07 -14.56 -2.67
C SER A 119 -3.67 -14.31 -2.10
N ILE A 120 -2.97 -15.39 -1.77
CA ILE A 120 -1.55 -15.38 -1.37
C ILE A 120 -0.75 -16.10 -2.44
N ASP A 121 0.31 -15.45 -2.93
CA ASP A 121 1.23 -16.07 -3.86
C ASP A 121 1.89 -17.31 -3.25
N LYS A 122 1.95 -18.40 -4.02
CA LYS A 122 2.56 -19.68 -3.62
C LYS A 122 4.09 -19.62 -3.77
N ASP A 123 4.72 -18.69 -3.06
CA ASP A 123 6.17 -18.56 -2.97
C ASP A 123 6.72 -19.30 -1.73
N PHE A 124 8.04 -19.24 -1.51
CA PHE A 124 8.70 -19.88 -0.37
C PHE A 124 8.21 -19.39 1.01
N LYS A 125 7.51 -18.25 1.07
CA LYS A 125 6.90 -17.71 2.30
C LYS A 125 5.41 -18.09 2.45
N TYR A 126 4.85 -18.91 1.58
CA TYR A 126 3.41 -19.19 1.54
C TYR A 126 2.85 -19.63 2.90
N ILE A 127 3.48 -20.61 3.53
CA ILE A 127 3.04 -21.14 4.84
C ILE A 127 3.08 -20.03 5.90
N LEU A 128 4.13 -19.23 5.89
CA LEU A 128 4.31 -18.13 6.84
C LEU A 128 3.27 -17.02 6.60
N LYS A 129 3.00 -16.67 5.34
CA LYS A 129 1.95 -15.72 4.97
C LYS A 129 0.58 -16.20 5.43
N GLN A 130 0.27 -17.50 5.30
CA GLN A 130 -0.97 -18.09 5.83
C GLN A 130 -1.05 -18.01 7.35
N TYR A 131 0.04 -18.26 8.04
CA TYR A 131 0.10 -18.11 9.50
C TYR A 131 -0.15 -16.66 9.91
N PHE A 132 0.50 -15.69 9.27
CA PHE A 132 0.31 -14.27 9.57
C PHE A 132 -1.09 -13.78 9.25
N ARG A 133 -1.69 -14.26 8.15
CA ARG A 133 -3.10 -13.98 7.82
C ARG A 133 -4.02 -14.36 9.00
N LYS A 134 -3.85 -15.56 9.56
CA LYS A 134 -4.63 -16.02 10.72
C LYS A 134 -4.38 -15.21 12.00
N LYS A 135 -3.27 -14.50 12.09
CA LYS A 135 -2.86 -13.74 13.29
C LYS A 135 -3.05 -12.23 13.14
N ILE A 136 -3.40 -11.71 11.96
CA ILE A 136 -3.41 -10.28 11.68
C ILE A 136 -4.34 -9.51 12.61
N THR A 137 -5.49 -10.07 12.95
CA THR A 137 -6.49 -9.48 13.87
C THR A 137 -6.00 -9.39 15.32
N LYS A 138 -4.90 -10.06 15.68
CA LYS A 138 -4.25 -9.91 16.99
C LYS A 138 -3.30 -8.70 17.04
N ALA A 139 -2.88 -8.19 15.89
CA ALA A 139 -1.98 -7.05 15.77
C ALA A 139 -2.73 -5.76 15.39
N ALA A 140 -3.59 -5.83 14.38
CA ALA A 140 -4.47 -4.74 13.96
C ALA A 140 -5.67 -4.58 14.89
N ASN A 141 -6.22 -3.36 14.96
CA ASN A 141 -7.50 -3.07 15.62
C ASN A 141 -8.48 -2.29 14.72
N TYR A 142 -8.05 -1.95 13.50
CA TYR A 142 -8.90 -1.45 12.42
C TYR A 142 -8.59 -2.20 11.12
N TYR A 143 -9.62 -2.40 10.29
CA TYR A 143 -9.54 -3.18 9.06
C TYR A 143 -10.08 -2.37 7.90
N CYS A 144 -9.33 -2.34 6.78
CA CYS A 144 -9.73 -1.72 5.54
C CYS A 144 -9.49 -2.68 4.37
N ALA A 145 -10.26 -2.53 3.30
CA ALA A 145 -10.07 -3.29 2.08
C ALA A 145 -10.41 -2.47 0.84
N CYS A 146 -9.73 -2.71 -0.26
CA CYS A 146 -10.01 -2.07 -1.55
C CYS A 146 -11.21 -2.70 -2.29
N GLY A 147 -11.70 -3.84 -1.83
CA GLY A 147 -12.84 -4.57 -2.36
C GLY A 147 -13.40 -5.56 -1.33
N GLN A 148 -14.64 -5.97 -1.54
CA GLN A 148 -15.33 -6.90 -0.64
C GLN A 148 -14.57 -8.22 -0.49
N GLU A 149 -14.21 -8.86 -1.61
CA GLU A 149 -13.48 -10.13 -1.63
C GLU A 149 -12.11 -10.03 -0.94
N ALA A 150 -11.40 -8.90 -1.13
CA ALA A 150 -10.12 -8.67 -0.48
C ALA A 150 -10.27 -8.57 1.04
N GLY A 151 -11.34 -7.92 1.52
CA GLY A 151 -11.65 -7.82 2.94
C GLY A 151 -12.00 -9.17 3.56
N GLU A 152 -12.91 -9.90 2.94
CA GLU A 152 -13.32 -11.26 3.38
C GLU A 152 -12.14 -12.23 3.39
N PHE A 153 -11.25 -12.11 2.39
CA PHE A 153 -10.04 -12.91 2.32
C PHE A 153 -9.10 -12.66 3.50
N LEU A 154 -8.78 -11.41 3.83
CA LEU A 154 -7.79 -11.11 4.86
C LEU A 154 -8.38 -11.10 6.27
N PHE A 155 -9.66 -10.73 6.41
CA PHE A 155 -10.36 -10.53 7.68
C PHE A 155 -11.66 -11.35 7.80
N PRO A 156 -11.61 -12.68 7.63
CA PRO A 156 -12.82 -13.48 7.63
C PRO A 156 -13.63 -13.29 8.93
N GLY A 157 -14.91 -12.96 8.79
CA GLY A 157 -15.83 -12.73 9.90
C GLY A 157 -15.59 -11.45 10.71
N LYS A 158 -14.85 -10.47 10.14
CA LYS A 158 -14.67 -9.14 10.71
C LYS A 158 -15.30 -8.08 9.83
N GLU A 159 -15.87 -7.07 10.45
CA GLU A 159 -16.25 -5.85 9.74
C GLU A 159 -14.99 -5.07 9.30
N PHE A 160 -15.02 -4.51 8.11
CA PHE A 160 -13.94 -3.68 7.57
C PHE A 160 -14.52 -2.49 6.80
N LYS A 161 -13.74 -1.42 6.75
CA LYS A 161 -14.06 -0.23 5.96
C LYS A 161 -13.66 -0.46 4.50
N PHE A 162 -14.59 -0.28 3.59
CA PHE A 162 -14.29 -0.24 2.16
C PHE A 162 -13.64 1.11 1.80
N ILE A 163 -12.44 1.04 1.24
CA ILE A 163 -11.68 2.18 0.74
C ILE A 163 -11.25 1.83 -0.69
N PRO A 164 -11.99 2.31 -1.72
CA PRO A 164 -11.71 1.96 -3.11
C PRO A 164 -10.36 2.54 -3.57
N ASN A 165 -9.79 1.92 -4.61
CA ASN A 165 -8.62 2.49 -5.27
C ASN A 165 -9.01 3.80 -5.95
N ALA A 166 -8.38 4.89 -5.53
CA ALA A 166 -8.63 6.21 -6.11
C ALA A 166 -7.78 6.44 -7.36
N ILE A 167 -8.38 7.09 -8.34
CA ILE A 167 -7.71 7.60 -9.55
C ILE A 167 -8.07 9.07 -9.74
N GLU A 168 -7.21 9.81 -10.43
CA GLU A 168 -7.50 11.18 -10.87
C GLU A 168 -8.39 11.11 -12.12
N VAL A 169 -9.72 11.11 -11.91
CA VAL A 169 -10.73 10.87 -12.97
C VAL A 169 -10.54 11.77 -14.17
N ASP A 170 -10.22 13.04 -13.95
CA ASP A 170 -10.07 14.04 -15.02
C ASP A 170 -8.98 13.67 -16.05
N LYS A 171 -7.96 12.91 -15.64
CA LYS A 171 -6.92 12.42 -16.54
C LYS A 171 -7.39 11.31 -17.49
N PHE A 172 -8.55 10.72 -17.21
CA PHE A 172 -9.09 9.56 -17.94
C PHE A 172 -10.43 9.87 -18.63
N LEU A 173 -10.89 11.13 -18.57
CA LEU A 173 -12.08 11.54 -19.31
C LEU A 173 -11.86 11.41 -20.81
N TYR A 174 -12.95 11.05 -21.52
CA TYR A 174 -12.95 11.01 -22.98
C TYR A 174 -12.61 12.40 -23.55
N ASN A 175 -11.69 12.41 -24.51
CA ASN A 175 -11.28 13.61 -25.23
C ASN A 175 -11.16 13.27 -26.72
N GLU A 176 -12.00 13.87 -27.54
CA GLU A 176 -12.09 13.59 -28.96
C GLU A 176 -10.82 13.96 -29.72
N GLU A 177 -10.23 15.12 -29.43
CA GLU A 177 -8.98 15.55 -30.07
C GLU A 177 -7.82 14.61 -29.77
N VAL A 178 -7.70 14.16 -28.49
CA VAL A 178 -6.69 13.19 -28.07
C VAL A 178 -6.93 11.85 -28.75
N ARG A 179 -8.20 11.41 -28.83
CA ARG A 179 -8.58 10.19 -29.53
C ARG A 179 -8.15 10.22 -30.99
N ASP A 180 -8.50 11.26 -31.71
CA ASP A 180 -8.26 11.36 -33.15
C ASP A 180 -6.77 11.46 -33.45
N ARG A 181 -6.04 12.23 -32.64
CA ARG A 181 -4.57 12.28 -32.72
C ARG A 181 -3.97 10.89 -32.50
N LYS A 182 -4.40 10.15 -31.47
CA LYS A 182 -3.87 8.81 -31.16
C LYS A 182 -4.23 7.79 -32.22
N ARG A 183 -5.43 7.85 -32.79
CA ARG A 183 -5.78 7.00 -33.94
C ARG A 183 -4.88 7.25 -35.14
N LYS A 184 -4.63 8.52 -35.45
CA LYS A 184 -3.70 8.91 -36.53
C LYS A 184 -2.27 8.42 -36.26
N ASP A 185 -1.76 8.59 -35.02
CA ASP A 185 -0.42 8.13 -34.63
C ASP A 185 -0.27 6.60 -34.79
N LEU A 186 -1.35 5.83 -34.60
CA LEU A 186 -1.41 4.38 -34.71
C LEU A 186 -1.80 3.87 -36.10
N GLY A 187 -2.05 4.78 -37.07
CA GLY A 187 -2.49 4.41 -38.42
C GLY A 187 -3.91 3.81 -38.48
N LEU A 188 -4.74 4.12 -37.48
CA LEU A 188 -6.11 3.62 -37.38
C LEU A 188 -7.10 4.62 -38.00
N THR A 189 -8.12 4.12 -38.70
CA THR A 189 -9.19 4.91 -39.31
C THR A 189 -10.54 4.66 -38.61
N SER A 190 -11.32 3.67 -39.06
CA SER A 190 -12.66 3.37 -38.56
C SER A 190 -12.72 2.10 -37.70
N GLU A 191 -11.60 1.43 -37.50
CA GLU A 191 -11.56 0.14 -36.80
C GLU A 191 -12.06 0.28 -35.36
N PHE A 192 -12.79 -0.75 -34.89
CA PHE A 192 -13.08 -0.90 -33.47
C PHE A 192 -11.80 -1.40 -32.77
N VAL A 193 -11.36 -0.68 -31.75
CA VAL A 193 -10.08 -0.95 -31.06
C VAL A 193 -10.36 -1.45 -29.67
N VAL A 194 -9.83 -2.64 -29.35
CA VAL A 194 -9.78 -3.17 -27.99
C VAL A 194 -8.33 -3.03 -27.49
N GLY A 195 -8.14 -2.29 -26.40
CA GLY A 195 -6.84 -2.09 -25.78
C GLY A 195 -6.73 -2.79 -24.44
N HIS A 196 -5.57 -3.32 -24.11
CA HIS A 196 -5.23 -3.85 -22.80
C HIS A 196 -3.92 -3.24 -22.31
N VAL A 197 -3.92 -2.74 -21.08
CA VAL A 197 -2.73 -2.21 -20.40
C VAL A 197 -2.49 -3.00 -19.12
N GLY A 198 -1.36 -3.70 -19.04
CA GLY A 198 -1.05 -4.50 -17.87
C GLY A 198 0.34 -5.13 -17.95
N ARG A 199 0.86 -5.59 -16.81
CA ARG A 199 2.07 -6.41 -16.79
C ARG A 199 1.72 -7.81 -17.32
N LEU A 200 2.59 -8.40 -18.13
CA LEU A 200 2.51 -9.81 -18.53
C LEU A 200 2.89 -10.66 -17.31
N SER A 201 1.93 -11.01 -16.49
CA SER A 201 2.11 -11.80 -15.28
C SER A 201 0.89 -12.68 -15.03
N TYR A 202 1.08 -13.79 -14.30
CA TYR A 202 0.00 -14.73 -13.97
C TYR A 202 -1.24 -14.07 -13.35
N GLN A 203 -1.05 -13.01 -12.55
CA GLN A 203 -2.17 -12.26 -11.95
C GLN A 203 -3.00 -11.45 -12.95
N LYS A 204 -2.46 -11.16 -14.13
CA LYS A 204 -3.11 -10.30 -15.14
C LYS A 204 -3.56 -11.07 -16.39
N ASN A 205 -3.25 -12.37 -16.45
CA ASN A 205 -3.47 -13.30 -17.58
C ASN A 205 -2.88 -12.80 -18.88
#